data_8e957f2c05e0ebf4c326c2b7155a2a5e
#
_entry.id   8e957f2c05e0ebf4c326c2b7155a2a5e
#
_cell.length_a   1.000
_cell.length_b   1.000
_cell.length_c   1.000
_cell.angle_alpha   90.00
_cell.angle_beta   90.00
_cell.angle_gamma   90.00
#
_symmetry.space_group_name_H-M   'P 1'
#
loop_
_entity.id
_entity.type
_entity.pdbx_description
1 polymer ?
#
loop_
_entity_poly.entity_id
_entity_poly.type
_entity_poly.pdbx_seq_one_letter_code
_entity_poly.pdbx_strand_id
1 'polypeptide(L)'
;STFVEADPLRTESEYRVEFSTGPMLKFATHNDYLHFFSFPGDNGAGYQGWKGDYEFTFMSLSPAFDEIILRGIKTGNRIRMTPLSGQYTPESYLETIRSSQLAITETEFKVMANGEQIGTLTRPNATLTTNFRQYAASKVWSFRYSYRQQAFDDYGRPKVDEHGKPVYETVEANDPVSVIYLPDGIMQFYAPYTFRGELFGLPNQTVQTFKWQLGPTSASDCYVCTDSFLDIKLVP
;
A
#
# COMPACT_ATOMS: atom_id res chain seq x y z
N SER A 1 0.09 -2.96 22.96
CA SER A 1 1.11 -4.00 22.99
C SER A 1 2.31 -3.46 22.22
N THR A 2 3.34 -3.13 22.94
CA THR A 2 4.66 -2.79 22.43
C THR A 2 5.16 -4.00 21.65
N PHE A 3 5.30 -3.86 20.35
CA PHE A 3 6.16 -4.76 19.59
C PHE A 3 7.56 -4.58 20.13
N VAL A 4 8.00 -5.51 20.96
CA VAL A 4 9.40 -5.67 21.30
C VAL A 4 10.09 -6.02 20.01
N GLU A 5 10.99 -5.16 19.58
CA GLU A 5 11.85 -5.35 18.44
C GLU A 5 12.71 -6.59 18.68
N ALA A 6 12.22 -7.73 18.17
CA ALA A 6 13.09 -8.88 18.01
C ALA A 6 14.11 -8.53 16.90
N ASP A 7 15.36 -8.91 17.09
CA ASP A 7 16.36 -8.97 16.03
C ASP A 7 15.73 -9.47 14.74
N PRO A 8 16.17 -8.98 13.57
CA PRO A 8 15.61 -9.43 12.30
C PRO A 8 15.63 -10.94 12.30
N LEU A 9 14.43 -11.52 12.41
CA LEU A 9 14.25 -12.95 12.46
C LEU A 9 14.80 -13.51 11.18
N ARG A 10 15.90 -14.27 11.26
CA ARG A 10 16.55 -14.89 10.12
C ARG A 10 16.25 -16.37 10.13
N THR A 11 15.85 -16.89 8.97
CA THR A 11 15.75 -18.32 8.73
C THR A 11 16.47 -18.68 7.45
N GLU A 12 17.02 -19.89 7.41
CA GLU A 12 17.69 -20.44 6.23
C GLU A 12 16.89 -21.63 5.72
N SER A 13 16.71 -21.71 4.42
CA SER A 13 16.01 -22.80 3.75
C SER A 13 16.74 -23.23 2.51
N GLU A 14 16.73 -24.53 2.23
CA GLU A 14 17.11 -25.01 0.92
C GLU A 14 16.04 -24.67 -0.10
N TYR A 15 16.45 -24.23 -1.26
CA TYR A 15 15.57 -24.08 -2.41
C TYR A 15 16.01 -25.01 -3.54
N ARG A 16 15.08 -25.37 -4.40
CA ARG A 16 15.33 -26.16 -5.60
C ARG A 16 14.64 -25.51 -6.79
N VAL A 17 15.27 -25.64 -7.94
CA VAL A 17 14.63 -25.37 -9.22
C VAL A 17 14.34 -26.72 -9.86
N GLU A 18 13.06 -27.03 -10.00
CA GLU A 18 12.57 -28.31 -10.50
C GLU A 18 11.73 -28.10 -11.77
N PHE A 19 11.67 -29.14 -12.60
CA PHE A 19 10.76 -29.16 -13.73
C PHE A 19 9.59 -30.10 -13.42
N SER A 20 8.38 -29.53 -13.35
CA SER A 20 7.14 -30.29 -13.25
C SER A 20 6.20 -29.90 -14.40
N THR A 21 5.27 -28.97 -14.20
CA THR A 21 4.45 -28.38 -15.26
C THR A 21 5.12 -27.18 -15.95
N GLY A 22 6.38 -26.95 -15.61
CA GLY A 22 7.25 -25.86 -16.05
C GLY A 22 8.39 -25.69 -15.05
N PRO A 23 9.31 -24.75 -15.25
CA PRO A 23 10.37 -24.45 -14.30
C PRO A 23 9.76 -23.85 -13.03
N MET A 24 10.07 -24.45 -11.89
CA MET A 24 9.55 -24.06 -10.58
C MET A 24 10.67 -23.75 -9.60
N LEU A 25 10.49 -22.70 -8.83
CA LEU A 25 11.24 -22.45 -7.60
C LEU A 25 10.46 -23.03 -6.42
N LYS A 26 11.08 -23.88 -5.64
CA LYS A 26 10.50 -24.53 -4.47
C LYS A 26 11.40 -24.38 -3.26
N PHE A 27 10.85 -23.99 -2.12
CA PHE A 27 11.54 -24.03 -0.85
C PHE A 27 11.37 -25.42 -0.24
N ALA A 28 12.42 -26.25 -0.30
CA ALA A 28 12.36 -27.67 -0.04
C ALA A 28 12.37 -28.03 1.45
N THR A 29 12.99 -27.18 2.30
CA THR A 29 12.97 -27.32 3.74
C THR A 29 11.98 -26.36 4.36
N HIS A 30 11.48 -26.69 5.56
CA HIS A 30 10.57 -25.79 6.27
C HIS A 30 11.23 -24.43 6.50
N ASN A 31 10.46 -23.39 6.16
CA ASN A 31 10.84 -22.01 6.39
C ASN A 31 9.72 -21.36 7.21
N ASP A 32 10.00 -21.00 8.45
CA ASP A 32 9.00 -20.51 9.40
C ASP A 32 8.24 -19.28 8.89
N TYR A 33 8.86 -18.46 8.03
CA TYR A 33 8.23 -17.27 7.49
C TYR A 33 7.39 -17.53 6.24
N LEU A 34 7.93 -18.26 5.25
CA LEU A 34 7.20 -18.55 4.02
C LEU A 34 6.05 -19.52 4.26
N HIS A 35 6.30 -20.58 5.03
CA HIS A 35 5.30 -21.58 5.32
C HIS A 35 4.21 -21.09 6.27
N PHE A 36 4.53 -20.15 7.18
CA PHE A 36 3.53 -19.50 8.04
C PHE A 36 2.34 -18.95 7.26
N PHE A 37 2.59 -18.30 6.13
CA PHE A 37 1.52 -17.75 5.30
C PHE A 37 0.82 -18.78 4.43
N SER A 38 1.39 -19.97 4.27
CA SER A 38 0.90 -21.01 3.37
C SER A 38 0.09 -22.09 4.07
N PHE A 39 0.38 -22.36 5.34
CA PHE A 39 -0.30 -23.38 6.12
C PHE A 39 -1.48 -22.81 6.92
N PRO A 40 -2.51 -23.62 7.16
CA PRO A 40 -3.55 -23.28 8.12
C PRO A 40 -2.94 -23.10 9.51
N GLY A 41 -3.29 -22.03 10.17
CA GLY A 41 -2.83 -21.72 11.53
C GLY A 41 -3.98 -21.19 12.38
N ASP A 42 -3.69 -20.75 13.59
CA ASP A 42 -4.64 -20.22 14.58
C ASP A 42 -5.22 -18.83 14.21
N ASN A 43 -5.32 -18.53 12.92
CA ASN A 43 -5.81 -17.26 12.40
C ASN A 43 -7.33 -17.11 12.41
N GLY A 44 -8.04 -17.99 13.10
CA GLY A 44 -9.49 -17.96 13.28
C GLY A 44 -10.32 -18.45 12.09
N ALA A 45 -9.74 -18.64 10.91
CA ALA A 45 -10.38 -19.23 9.75
C ALA A 45 -9.89 -20.68 9.61
N GLY A 46 -10.58 -21.62 10.23
CA GLY A 46 -10.21 -23.02 10.21
C GLY A 46 -9.83 -23.51 8.81
N TYR A 47 -8.70 -24.18 8.70
CA TYR A 47 -8.16 -24.78 7.46
C TYR A 47 -7.73 -23.80 6.35
N GLN A 48 -7.66 -22.51 6.59
CA GLN A 48 -7.19 -21.52 5.62
C GLN A 48 -5.85 -20.89 6.07
N GLY A 49 -4.89 -20.85 5.17
CA GLY A 49 -3.67 -20.07 5.33
C GLY A 49 -3.87 -18.60 4.94
N TRP A 50 -2.85 -17.78 5.14
CA TRP A 50 -2.83 -16.34 4.79
C TRP A 50 -2.64 -16.06 3.29
N LYS A 51 -2.92 -17.06 2.43
CA LYS A 51 -2.73 -16.97 0.97
C LYS A 51 -1.28 -16.75 0.56
N GLY A 52 -0.33 -17.33 1.29
CA GLY A 52 1.07 -17.40 0.90
C GLY A 52 1.38 -18.64 0.07
N ASP A 53 2.46 -18.59 -0.65
CA ASP A 53 3.02 -19.69 -1.43
C ASP A 53 4.47 -19.95 -1.02
N TYR A 54 4.93 -21.18 -1.16
CA TYR A 54 6.33 -21.57 -1.03
C TYR A 54 6.84 -22.32 -2.27
N GLU A 55 5.99 -22.47 -3.27
CA GLU A 55 6.27 -23.02 -4.58
C GLU A 55 5.80 -22.04 -5.65
N PHE A 56 6.68 -21.73 -6.60
CA PHE A 56 6.45 -20.69 -7.58
C PHE A 56 6.85 -21.15 -8.98
N THR A 57 6.01 -20.90 -9.96
CA THR A 57 6.36 -21.07 -11.39
C THR A 57 7.03 -19.81 -11.91
N PHE A 58 8.12 -19.96 -12.68
CA PHE A 58 8.71 -18.87 -13.43
C PHE A 58 7.79 -18.49 -14.59
N MET A 59 7.28 -17.26 -14.57
CA MET A 59 6.42 -16.72 -15.62
C MET A 59 7.21 -16.01 -16.70
N SER A 60 8.21 -15.26 -16.27
CA SER A 60 9.14 -14.60 -17.17
C SER A 60 10.50 -14.38 -16.49
N LEU A 61 11.51 -14.32 -17.31
CA LEU A 61 12.87 -13.97 -16.95
C LEU A 61 13.38 -13.03 -18.03
N SER A 62 13.78 -11.83 -17.65
CA SER A 62 14.34 -10.89 -18.62
C SER A 62 15.67 -11.40 -19.18
N PRO A 63 16.00 -11.11 -20.46
CA PRO A 63 17.28 -11.52 -21.03
C PRO A 63 18.51 -10.98 -20.30
N ALA A 64 18.37 -9.83 -19.66
CA ALA A 64 19.44 -9.21 -18.86
C ALA A 64 19.50 -9.72 -17.40
N PHE A 65 18.58 -10.61 -17.00
CA PHE A 65 18.42 -11.10 -15.63
C PHE A 65 18.16 -10.00 -14.60
N ASP A 66 17.60 -8.88 -15.02
CA ASP A 66 17.27 -7.73 -14.19
C ASP A 66 15.81 -7.76 -13.69
N GLU A 67 15.02 -8.74 -14.16
CA GLU A 67 13.67 -8.97 -13.68
C GLU A 67 13.29 -10.45 -13.76
N ILE A 68 12.67 -10.94 -12.68
CA ILE A 68 12.05 -12.27 -12.62
C ILE A 68 10.61 -12.10 -12.17
N ILE A 69 9.67 -12.67 -12.90
CA ILE A 69 8.26 -12.76 -12.49
C ILE A 69 7.96 -14.20 -12.09
N LEU A 70 7.56 -14.39 -10.86
CA LEU A 70 7.10 -15.64 -10.30
C LEU A 70 5.59 -15.64 -10.10
N ARG A 71 4.97 -16.82 -10.16
CA ARG A 71 3.57 -17.03 -9.82
C ARG A 71 3.46 -18.17 -8.81
N GLY A 72 2.84 -17.89 -7.67
CA GLY A 72 2.53 -18.90 -6.66
C GLY A 72 1.60 -19.97 -7.22
N ILE A 73 1.91 -21.23 -6.92
CA ILE A 73 1.14 -22.38 -7.45
C ILE A 73 -0.22 -22.48 -6.77
N LYS A 74 -0.25 -22.30 -5.46
CA LYS A 74 -1.47 -22.45 -4.65
C LYS A 74 -2.43 -21.26 -4.81
N THR A 75 -1.90 -20.05 -4.78
CA THR A 75 -2.73 -18.83 -4.70
C THR A 75 -2.80 -18.05 -6.00
N GLY A 76 -1.86 -18.26 -6.90
CA GLY A 76 -1.73 -17.50 -8.14
C GLY A 76 -1.15 -16.09 -7.97
N ASN A 77 -0.73 -15.73 -6.76
CA ASN A 77 -0.09 -14.46 -6.47
C ASN A 77 1.17 -14.28 -7.33
N ARG A 78 1.42 -13.06 -7.79
CA ARG A 78 2.61 -12.74 -8.57
C ARG A 78 3.64 -12.05 -7.69
N ILE A 79 4.89 -12.46 -7.86
CA ILE A 79 6.06 -11.83 -7.22
C ILE A 79 6.96 -11.33 -8.34
N ARG A 80 7.27 -10.04 -8.31
CA ARG A 80 8.29 -9.43 -9.15
C ARG A 80 9.57 -9.30 -8.35
N MET A 81 10.64 -9.87 -8.84
CA MET A 81 11.96 -9.77 -8.25
C MET A 81 12.89 -8.98 -9.16
N THR A 82 13.61 -8.05 -8.58
CA THR A 82 14.66 -7.28 -9.26
C THR A 82 15.95 -7.39 -8.43
N PRO A 83 17.13 -7.36 -9.06
CA PRO A 83 18.39 -7.36 -8.33
C PRO A 83 18.46 -6.20 -7.35
N LEU A 84 18.99 -6.46 -6.16
CA LEU A 84 19.32 -5.40 -5.23
C LEU A 84 20.46 -4.57 -5.82
N SER A 85 20.33 -3.24 -5.78
CA SER A 85 21.41 -2.35 -6.20
C SER A 85 22.68 -2.63 -5.43
N GLY A 86 23.83 -2.64 -6.11
CA GLY A 86 25.14 -2.91 -5.51
C GLY A 86 25.56 -1.92 -4.41
N GLN A 87 24.82 -0.82 -4.24
CA GLN A 87 25.03 0.13 -3.13
C GLN A 87 24.45 -0.35 -1.79
N TYR A 88 23.60 -1.39 -1.80
CA TYR A 88 22.95 -1.92 -0.60
C TYR A 88 23.37 -3.37 -0.35
N THR A 89 23.58 -3.70 0.93
CA THR A 89 23.43 -5.06 1.41
C THR A 89 21.95 -5.31 1.73
N PRO A 90 21.47 -6.57 1.84
CA PRO A 90 20.10 -6.86 2.26
C PRO A 90 19.72 -6.17 3.57
N GLU A 91 20.63 -6.18 4.55
CA GLU A 91 20.42 -5.55 5.86
C GLU A 91 20.30 -4.04 5.75
N SER A 92 21.24 -3.38 5.04
CA SER A 92 21.18 -1.91 4.88
C SER A 92 19.98 -1.46 4.07
N TYR A 93 19.53 -2.28 3.12
CA TYR A 93 18.30 -2.02 2.36
C TYR A 93 17.07 -2.03 3.27
N LEU A 94 16.94 -3.06 4.11
CA LEU A 94 15.82 -3.18 5.05
C LEU A 94 15.84 -2.06 6.08
N GLU A 95 17.02 -1.68 6.59
CA GLU A 95 17.15 -0.58 7.55
C GLU A 95 16.76 0.77 6.93
N THR A 96 17.13 0.99 5.67
CA THR A 96 16.72 2.20 4.94
C THR A 96 15.19 2.27 4.77
N ILE A 97 14.55 1.15 4.43
CA ILE A 97 13.09 1.07 4.35
C ILE A 97 12.45 1.36 5.71
N ARG A 98 12.97 0.76 6.77
CA ARG A 98 12.47 0.95 8.12
C ARG A 98 12.58 2.41 8.57
N SER A 99 13.74 3.02 8.34
CA SER A 99 13.97 4.42 8.67
C SER A 99 13.02 5.34 7.89
N SER A 100 12.81 5.08 6.60
CA SER A 100 11.84 5.80 5.77
C SER A 100 10.41 5.64 6.27
N GLN A 101 10.03 4.42 6.66
CA GLN A 101 8.71 4.16 7.24
C GLN A 101 8.50 4.94 8.54
N LEU A 102 9.46 4.89 9.46
CA LEU A 102 9.38 5.61 10.74
C LEU A 102 9.27 7.12 10.53
N ALA A 103 10.10 7.69 9.67
CA ALA A 103 10.06 9.12 9.37
C ALA A 103 8.68 9.57 8.88
N ILE A 104 8.02 8.78 8.02
CA ILE A 104 6.69 9.09 7.51
C ILE A 104 5.62 8.87 8.58
N THR A 105 5.66 7.75 9.29
CA THR A 105 4.60 7.41 10.26
C THR A 105 4.64 8.24 11.54
N GLU A 106 5.79 8.82 11.87
CA GLU A 106 5.96 9.72 13.01
C GLU A 106 5.63 11.19 12.69
N THR A 107 5.44 11.54 11.42
CA THR A 107 5.20 12.90 10.95
C THR A 107 3.73 13.09 10.57
N GLU A 108 3.18 14.26 10.88
CA GLU A 108 1.93 14.74 10.31
C GLU A 108 2.23 15.55 9.05
N PHE A 109 1.48 15.31 7.98
CA PHE A 109 1.68 16.00 6.70
C PHE A 109 0.44 16.79 6.31
N LYS A 110 0.65 18.02 5.88
CA LYS A 110 -0.36 18.74 5.10
C LYS A 110 -0.44 18.13 3.72
N VAL A 111 -1.64 17.76 3.30
CA VAL A 111 -1.90 17.27 1.94
C VAL A 111 -2.23 18.48 1.08
N MET A 112 -1.34 18.78 0.14
CA MET A 112 -1.48 19.92 -0.76
C MET A 112 -1.86 19.44 -2.15
N ALA A 113 -2.68 20.19 -2.86
CA ALA A 113 -2.96 20.00 -4.28
C ALA A 113 -3.04 21.36 -4.97
N ASN A 114 -2.26 21.57 -6.03
CA ASN A 114 -2.17 22.84 -6.76
C ASN A 114 -1.91 24.06 -5.85
N GLY A 115 -1.10 23.89 -4.79
CA GLY A 115 -0.77 24.95 -3.85
C GLY A 115 -1.79 25.18 -2.72
N GLU A 116 -2.94 24.51 -2.72
CA GLU A 116 -3.95 24.60 -1.68
C GLU A 116 -3.91 23.40 -0.75
N GLN A 117 -4.11 23.62 0.55
CA GLN A 117 -4.21 22.54 1.53
C GLN A 117 -5.60 21.93 1.46
N ILE A 118 -5.68 20.65 1.08
CA ILE A 118 -6.92 19.89 0.97
C ILE A 118 -7.16 18.97 2.17
N GLY A 119 -6.19 18.81 3.05
CA GLY A 119 -6.31 17.99 4.25
C GLY A 119 -5.03 17.85 5.02
N THR A 120 -5.06 16.99 6.01
CA THR A 120 -3.88 16.62 6.82
C THR A 120 -3.85 15.09 6.98
N LEU A 121 -2.71 14.48 6.67
CA LEU A 121 -2.48 13.07 6.91
C LEU A 121 -1.95 12.89 8.33
N THR A 122 -2.74 12.23 9.19
CA THR A 122 -2.44 12.09 10.62
C THR A 122 -2.50 10.63 11.06
N ARG A 123 -1.99 10.37 12.27
CA ARG A 123 -2.17 9.08 12.96
C ARG A 123 -3.62 8.89 13.43
N PRO A 124 -4.08 7.64 13.62
CA PRO A 124 -5.48 7.36 14.01
C PRO A 124 -5.93 8.00 15.31
N ASN A 125 -5.03 8.20 16.26
CA ASN A 125 -5.31 8.72 17.60
C ASN A 125 -5.19 10.25 17.69
N ALA A 126 -4.94 10.93 16.57
CA ALA A 126 -4.95 12.38 16.55
C ALA A 126 -6.37 12.89 16.83
N THR A 127 -6.47 13.91 17.65
CA THR A 127 -7.76 14.57 18.01
C THR A 127 -8.36 15.33 16.83
N LEU A 128 -7.58 15.52 15.76
CA LEU A 128 -8.02 16.22 14.55
C LEU A 128 -8.91 15.32 13.69
N THR A 129 -10.06 15.85 13.31
CA THR A 129 -10.91 15.26 12.28
C THR A 129 -10.27 15.52 10.93
N THR A 130 -9.58 14.50 10.38
CA THR A 130 -8.92 14.62 9.09
C THR A 130 -9.50 13.62 8.11
N ASN A 131 -9.48 13.98 6.82
CA ASN A 131 -9.92 13.10 5.75
C ASN A 131 -8.87 12.03 5.43
N PHE A 132 -7.64 12.20 5.90
CA PHE A 132 -6.52 11.31 5.60
C PHE A 132 -5.93 10.77 6.90
N ARG A 133 -5.84 9.45 7.02
CA ARG A 133 -5.24 8.77 8.19
C ARG A 133 -4.22 7.76 7.76
N GLN A 134 -3.14 7.63 8.54
CA GLN A 134 -2.13 6.60 8.35
C GLN A 134 -2.10 5.63 9.52
N TYR A 135 -2.12 4.35 9.20
CA TYR A 135 -2.02 3.25 10.14
C TYR A 135 -0.66 2.56 9.97
N ALA A 136 0.30 2.93 10.81
CA ALA A 136 1.69 2.49 10.71
C ALA A 136 1.84 0.97 10.74
N ALA A 137 1.17 0.30 11.68
CA ALA A 137 1.29 -1.13 11.88
C ALA A 137 0.81 -1.97 10.70
N SER A 138 -0.27 -1.54 10.04
CA SER A 138 -0.84 -2.23 8.87
C SER A 138 -0.31 -1.71 7.54
N LYS A 139 0.49 -0.64 7.55
CA LYS A 139 0.96 0.06 6.34
C LYS A 139 -0.20 0.43 5.41
N VAL A 140 -1.26 0.99 6.00
CA VAL A 140 -2.47 1.42 5.27
C VAL A 140 -2.70 2.90 5.50
N TRP A 141 -2.99 3.61 4.45
CA TRP A 141 -3.61 4.92 4.51
C TRP A 141 -5.10 4.79 4.26
N SER A 142 -5.87 5.65 4.88
CA SER A 142 -7.33 5.65 4.79
C SER A 142 -7.79 7.04 4.40
N PHE A 143 -8.49 7.13 3.27
CA PHE A 143 -9.12 8.34 2.79
C PHE A 143 -10.59 8.29 3.12
N ARG A 144 -11.05 9.21 3.97
CA ARG A 144 -12.45 9.36 4.36
C ARG A 144 -13.05 10.54 3.64
N TYR A 145 -14.23 10.34 3.07
CA TYR A 145 -14.98 11.37 2.39
C TYR A 145 -16.47 11.08 2.49
N SER A 146 -17.26 12.13 2.29
CA SER A 146 -18.71 11.99 2.15
C SER A 146 -19.16 12.51 0.80
N TYR A 147 -20.17 11.88 0.24
CA TYR A 147 -20.78 12.33 -1.00
C TYR A 147 -22.30 12.19 -0.94
N ARG A 148 -22.99 12.97 -1.77
CA ARG A 148 -24.43 12.85 -1.91
C ARG A 148 -24.76 11.89 -3.04
N GLN A 149 -25.62 10.92 -2.76
CA GLN A 149 -26.19 10.04 -3.76
C GLN A 149 -27.71 10.05 -3.67
N GLN A 150 -28.37 9.66 -4.75
CA GLN A 150 -29.81 9.44 -4.72
C GLN A 150 -30.11 8.28 -3.77
N ALA A 151 -31.05 8.49 -2.85
CA ALA A 151 -31.50 7.45 -1.94
C ALA A 151 -32.36 6.41 -2.66
N PHE A 152 -32.23 5.15 -2.25
CA PHE A 152 -33.01 4.03 -2.77
C PHE A 152 -33.84 3.40 -1.66
N ASP A 153 -35.01 2.84 -2.01
CA ASP A 153 -35.82 2.06 -1.08
C ASP A 153 -35.29 0.62 -0.91
N ASP A 154 -35.92 -0.16 -0.04
CA ASP A 154 -35.51 -1.56 0.24
C ASP A 154 -35.62 -2.51 -0.98
N TYR A 155 -36.26 -2.05 -2.04
CA TYR A 155 -36.41 -2.77 -3.32
C TYR A 155 -35.45 -2.24 -4.41
N GLY A 156 -34.54 -1.32 -4.05
CA GLY A 156 -33.57 -0.73 -4.99
C GLY A 156 -34.17 0.31 -5.96
N ARG A 157 -35.35 0.86 -5.66
CA ARG A 157 -35.97 1.90 -6.48
C ARG A 157 -35.59 3.29 -5.96
N PRO A 158 -35.34 4.27 -6.86
CA PRO A 158 -35.02 5.63 -6.46
C PRO A 158 -36.12 6.23 -5.58
N LYS A 159 -35.75 6.77 -4.41
CA LYS A 159 -36.69 7.50 -3.54
C LYS A 159 -37.00 8.85 -4.12
N VAL A 160 -38.26 9.23 -4.04
CA VAL A 160 -38.73 10.57 -4.36
C VAL A 160 -39.56 11.13 -3.17
N ASP A 161 -39.58 12.45 -3.02
CA ASP A 161 -40.40 13.13 -2.04
C ASP A 161 -41.89 13.16 -2.46
N GLU A 162 -42.73 13.78 -1.64
CA GLU A 162 -44.16 13.93 -1.90
C GLU A 162 -44.50 14.75 -3.17
N HIS A 163 -43.52 15.46 -3.70
CA HIS A 163 -43.65 16.26 -4.93
C HIS A 163 -42.96 15.55 -6.14
N GLY A 164 -42.54 14.30 -5.98
CA GLY A 164 -41.88 13.52 -7.05
C GLY A 164 -40.42 13.91 -7.30
N LYS A 165 -39.77 14.71 -6.42
CA LYS A 165 -38.37 15.09 -6.58
C LYS A 165 -37.45 14.02 -5.97
N PRO A 166 -36.28 13.78 -6.59
CA PRO A 166 -35.31 12.84 -6.05
C PRO A 166 -34.89 13.21 -4.61
N VAL A 167 -34.91 12.21 -3.73
CA VAL A 167 -34.38 12.34 -2.36
C VAL A 167 -32.91 11.90 -2.41
N TYR A 168 -32.03 12.70 -1.78
CA TYR A 168 -30.60 12.43 -1.68
C TYR A 168 -30.22 12.17 -0.22
N GLU A 169 -29.31 11.24 -0.04
CA GLU A 169 -28.67 10.93 1.25
C GLU A 169 -27.18 11.23 1.20
N THR A 170 -26.59 11.51 2.36
CA THR A 170 -25.14 11.62 2.49
C THR A 170 -24.58 10.24 2.85
N VAL A 171 -23.64 9.77 2.05
CA VAL A 171 -22.93 8.52 2.28
C VAL A 171 -21.50 8.82 2.73
N GLU A 172 -21.13 8.21 3.86
CA GLU A 172 -19.74 8.20 4.33
C GLU A 172 -19.00 7.03 3.68
N ALA A 173 -17.85 7.32 3.10
CA ALA A 173 -16.99 6.33 2.46
C ALA A 173 -15.58 6.37 3.04
N ASN A 174 -14.87 5.26 2.90
CA ASN A 174 -13.50 5.12 3.34
C ASN A 174 -12.76 4.21 2.36
N ASP A 175 -11.71 4.74 1.74
CA ASP A 175 -10.85 4.01 0.82
C ASP A 175 -9.55 3.64 1.53
N PRO A 176 -9.34 2.38 1.94
CA PRO A 176 -8.06 1.92 2.46
C PRO A 176 -7.08 1.67 1.31
N VAL A 177 -5.89 2.22 1.41
CA VAL A 177 -4.82 2.07 0.42
C VAL A 177 -3.58 1.54 1.09
N SER A 178 -3.07 0.39 0.65
CA SER A 178 -1.82 -0.18 1.15
C SER A 178 -0.62 0.60 0.64
N VAL A 179 0.35 0.85 1.52
CA VAL A 179 1.54 1.67 1.25
C VAL A 179 2.80 0.81 1.34
N ILE A 180 3.70 1.02 0.41
CA ILE A 180 5.04 0.41 0.37
C ILE A 180 6.06 1.53 0.56
N TYR A 181 7.00 1.32 1.47
CA TYR A 181 8.14 2.21 1.68
C TYR A 181 9.36 1.62 1.00
N LEU A 182 10.06 2.43 0.24
CA LEU A 182 11.25 2.05 -0.52
C LEU A 182 12.43 2.93 -0.09
N PRO A 183 13.68 2.54 -0.42
CA PRO A 183 14.84 3.40 -0.23
C PRO A 183 14.71 4.73 -0.99
N ASP A 184 15.65 5.64 -0.72
CA ASP A 184 15.79 6.92 -1.42
C ASP A 184 14.56 7.84 -1.29
N GLY A 185 13.83 7.72 -0.16
CA GLY A 185 12.67 8.55 0.12
C GLY A 185 11.51 8.32 -0.85
N ILE A 186 11.37 7.11 -1.34
CA ILE A 186 10.23 6.74 -2.19
C ILE A 186 9.16 6.03 -1.36
N MET A 187 7.92 6.42 -1.59
CA MET A 187 6.73 5.78 -1.05
C MET A 187 5.77 5.51 -2.19
N GLN A 188 5.15 4.33 -2.18
CA GLN A 188 4.21 3.93 -3.21
C GLN A 188 2.93 3.35 -2.62
N PHE A 189 1.79 3.60 -3.26
CA PHE A 189 0.63 2.75 -3.07
C PHE A 189 0.84 1.40 -3.75
N TYR A 190 0.41 0.33 -3.11
CA TYR A 190 0.54 -1.03 -3.67
C TYR A 190 -0.12 -1.17 -5.04
N ALA A 191 -1.23 -0.50 -5.25
CA ALA A 191 -1.89 -0.36 -6.54
C ALA A 191 -2.20 1.12 -6.81
N PRO A 192 -2.31 1.53 -8.09
CA PRO A 192 -2.72 2.88 -8.42
C PRO A 192 -4.05 3.23 -7.74
N TYR A 193 -4.14 4.39 -7.12
CA TYR A 193 -5.34 4.90 -6.44
C TYR A 193 -5.91 6.07 -7.23
N THR A 194 -7.22 6.07 -7.44
CA THR A 194 -7.90 7.22 -8.03
C THR A 194 -8.19 8.24 -6.94
N PHE A 195 -7.37 9.29 -6.92
CA PHE A 195 -7.62 10.46 -6.08
C PHE A 195 -8.87 11.19 -6.58
N ARG A 196 -9.83 11.36 -5.70
CA ARG A 196 -11.12 12.01 -6.00
C ARG A 196 -11.00 13.53 -5.89
N GLY A 197 -10.40 14.12 -6.90
CA GLY A 197 -10.22 15.58 -6.98
C GLY A 197 -11.54 16.34 -6.95
N GLU A 198 -12.62 15.75 -7.48
CA GLU A 198 -13.95 16.39 -7.50
C GLU A 198 -14.45 16.84 -6.11
N LEU A 199 -14.02 16.15 -5.04
CA LEU A 199 -14.36 16.55 -3.66
C LEU A 199 -13.73 17.88 -3.25
N PHE A 200 -12.73 18.34 -3.98
CA PHE A 200 -11.96 19.56 -3.74
C PHE A 200 -12.03 20.54 -4.92
N GLY A 201 -12.96 20.32 -5.86
CA GLY A 201 -13.08 21.15 -7.07
C GLY A 201 -11.95 20.93 -8.08
N LEU A 202 -11.26 19.79 -8.01
CA LEU A 202 -10.15 19.42 -8.88
C LEU A 202 -10.53 18.21 -9.74
N PRO A 203 -9.85 17.98 -10.88
CA PRO A 203 -10.07 16.75 -11.65
C PRO A 203 -9.57 15.51 -10.89
N ASN A 204 -10.22 14.37 -11.15
CA ASN A 204 -9.77 13.08 -10.63
C ASN A 204 -8.44 12.69 -11.26
N GLN A 205 -7.54 12.12 -10.48
CA GLN A 205 -6.21 11.71 -10.88
C GLN A 205 -5.87 10.32 -10.36
N THR A 206 -5.11 9.58 -11.13
CA THR A 206 -4.46 8.37 -10.63
C THR A 206 -3.15 8.76 -9.96
N VAL A 207 -2.96 8.33 -8.72
CA VAL A 207 -1.77 8.58 -7.92
C VAL A 207 -1.21 7.26 -7.40
N GLN A 208 0.09 7.11 -7.42
CA GLN A 208 0.75 5.90 -6.91
C GLN A 208 2.06 6.19 -6.19
N THR A 209 2.93 7.01 -6.77
CA THR A 209 4.31 7.18 -6.33
C THR A 209 4.55 8.57 -5.79
N PHE A 210 5.14 8.64 -4.61
CA PHE A 210 5.59 9.86 -3.96
C PHE A 210 7.09 9.77 -3.71
N LYS A 211 7.81 10.83 -4.03
CA LYS A 211 9.25 10.94 -3.84
C LYS A 211 9.60 12.13 -2.97
N TRP A 212 10.47 11.92 -1.99
CA TRP A 212 11.00 12.99 -1.17
C TRP A 212 11.85 13.93 -2.01
N GLN A 213 11.60 15.22 -1.87
CA GLN A 213 12.35 16.28 -2.52
C GLN A 213 12.81 17.30 -1.50
N LEU A 214 14.07 17.67 -1.62
CA LEU A 214 14.64 18.77 -0.84
C LEU A 214 14.24 20.10 -1.46
N GLY A 215 13.68 20.97 -0.65
CA GLY A 215 13.36 22.33 -1.05
C GLY A 215 14.54 23.29 -0.84
N PRO A 216 14.37 24.57 -1.15
CA PRO A 216 15.39 25.61 -0.88
C PRO A 216 15.72 25.76 0.61
N THR A 217 14.81 25.38 1.48
CA THR A 217 14.97 25.32 2.94
C THR A 217 14.40 24.02 3.45
N SER A 218 14.83 23.54 4.61
CA SER A 218 14.27 22.32 5.22
C SER A 218 12.77 22.41 5.50
N ALA A 219 12.23 23.60 5.68
CA ALA A 219 10.79 23.83 5.83
C ALA A 219 9.99 23.64 4.53
N SER A 220 10.67 23.55 3.38
CA SER A 220 10.06 23.30 2.07
C SER A 220 10.32 21.88 1.54
N ASP A 221 10.99 21.05 2.31
CA ASP A 221 11.13 19.62 1.99
C ASP A 221 9.76 18.93 2.02
N CYS A 222 9.48 18.08 1.04
CA CYS A 222 8.17 17.45 0.94
C CYS A 222 8.23 16.17 0.10
N TYR A 223 7.20 15.31 0.25
CA TYR A 223 6.93 14.27 -0.73
C TYR A 223 6.12 14.86 -1.89
N VAL A 224 6.55 14.61 -3.11
CA VAL A 224 5.86 15.03 -4.34
C VAL A 224 5.34 13.80 -5.07
N CYS A 225 4.07 13.83 -5.44
CA CYS A 225 3.48 12.82 -6.32
C CYS A 225 4.07 12.94 -7.72
N THR A 226 4.61 11.83 -8.25
CA THR A 226 5.34 11.83 -9.53
C THR A 226 4.50 11.46 -10.74
N ASP A 227 3.29 10.95 -10.52
CA ASP A 227 2.40 10.38 -11.53
C ASP A 227 1.04 11.09 -11.66
N SER A 228 0.92 12.29 -11.06
CA SER A 228 -0.25 13.15 -11.18
C SER A 228 0.06 14.43 -11.97
N PHE A 229 -0.93 14.93 -12.72
CA PHE A 229 -0.87 16.25 -13.32
C PHE A 229 -1.14 17.38 -12.30
N LEU A 230 -1.79 17.05 -11.19
CA LEU A 230 -1.94 17.98 -10.09
C LEU A 230 -0.64 18.00 -9.29
N ASP A 231 -0.27 19.18 -8.80
CA ASP A 231 0.87 19.32 -7.90
C ASP A 231 0.49 18.83 -6.50
N ILE A 232 0.42 17.50 -6.35
CA ILE A 232 0.08 16.86 -5.07
C ILE A 232 1.34 16.68 -4.25
N LYS A 233 1.34 17.24 -3.03
CA LYS A 233 2.45 17.19 -2.09
C LYS A 233 2.01 16.81 -0.68
N LEU A 234 2.92 16.16 0.05
CA LEU A 234 2.82 15.96 1.49
C LEU A 234 3.91 16.81 2.14
N VAL A 235 3.50 17.87 2.81
CA VAL A 235 4.38 18.85 3.46
C VAL A 235 4.33 18.62 4.97
N PRO A 236 5.49 18.37 5.64
CA PRO A 236 5.57 18.18 7.09
C PRO A 236 5.00 19.33 7.90
#